data_6a823bfb84952af1723590bb449aa45b
#
_entry.id   6a823bfb84952af1723590bb449aa45b
#
_cell.length_a   1.000
_cell.length_b   1.000
_cell.length_c   1.000
_cell.angle_alpha   90.00
_cell.angle_beta   90.00
_cell.angle_gamma   90.00
#
_symmetry.space_group_name_H-M   'P 1'
#
loop_
_entity.id
_entity.type
_entity.pdbx_description
1 polymer ?
#
loop_
_entity_poly.entity_id
_entity_poly.type
_entity_poly.pdbx_seq_one_letter_code
_entity_poly.pdbx_strand_id
1 'polypeptide(L)'
;LAGRQPLELWTVGELVHEPGTGWTALLERSAAARTQVSQWLFRPRAHGAQRTRLRTFIERDAFARMTPYWQRFGFPFEHLVPSYATAIGGSSDRPAALADLMGIIVNDGVRQPMLRLTRLHWGEGTPYETVMTPKRDNGTQAMRPEVARALRGALASVVEAGTARRLSGAFKDDHGRPVVTGGKTGSGDNRFKTFSRGGAMTSSRVVNRTATFAFFVGDRYFGVLTAFVPGQEAARYEFTSALSVSVLRLLAPALNERLAG
;
A
#
# COMPACT_ATOMS: atom_id res chain seq x y z
N LEU A 1 19.76 -14.16 -12.14
CA LEU A 1 19.58 -14.39 -13.59
C LEU A 1 18.40 -15.31 -13.92
N ALA A 2 18.02 -16.26 -13.05
CA ALA A 2 16.98 -17.26 -13.33
C ALA A 2 15.58 -16.69 -13.63
N GLY A 3 15.29 -15.47 -13.21
CA GLY A 3 14.00 -14.80 -13.49
C GLY A 3 14.00 -13.83 -14.67
N ARG A 4 15.14 -13.70 -15.35
CA ARG A 4 15.26 -12.76 -16.50
C ARG A 4 14.93 -13.45 -17.81
N GLN A 5 14.41 -12.66 -18.76
CA GLN A 5 14.12 -13.17 -20.10
C GLN A 5 15.41 -13.37 -20.90
N PRO A 6 15.52 -14.44 -21.73
CA PRO A 6 16.68 -14.61 -22.58
C PRO A 6 17.00 -13.39 -23.45
N LEU A 7 15.98 -12.70 -23.93
CA LEU A 7 16.16 -11.50 -24.75
C LEU A 7 16.68 -10.31 -23.90
N GLU A 8 16.22 -10.16 -22.64
CA GLU A 8 16.78 -9.17 -21.70
C GLU A 8 18.27 -9.44 -21.44
N LEU A 9 18.64 -10.70 -21.20
CA LEU A 9 20.03 -11.09 -20.98
C LEU A 9 20.89 -10.89 -22.20
N TRP A 10 20.36 -11.20 -23.38
CA TRP A 10 21.03 -10.92 -24.65
C TRP A 10 21.25 -9.42 -24.83
N THR A 11 20.23 -8.60 -24.61
CA THR A 11 20.32 -7.14 -24.73
C THR A 11 21.36 -6.55 -23.77
N VAL A 12 21.37 -7.01 -22.53
CA VAL A 12 22.39 -6.59 -21.55
C VAL A 12 23.78 -7.02 -22.02
N GLY A 13 23.93 -8.23 -22.54
CA GLY A 13 25.20 -8.71 -23.12
C GLY A 13 25.71 -7.81 -24.23
N GLU A 14 24.84 -7.44 -25.19
CA GLU A 14 25.19 -6.52 -26.27
C GLU A 14 25.64 -5.14 -25.76
N LEU A 15 24.87 -4.56 -24.83
CA LEU A 15 25.18 -3.25 -24.24
C LEU A 15 26.44 -3.24 -23.37
N VAL A 16 26.77 -4.36 -22.73
CA VAL A 16 28.04 -4.52 -22.00
C VAL A 16 29.20 -4.62 -22.97
N HIS A 17 29.01 -5.31 -24.11
CA HIS A 17 30.06 -5.47 -25.10
C HIS A 17 30.27 -4.20 -25.91
N GLU A 18 29.20 -3.48 -26.24
CA GLU A 18 29.19 -2.26 -27.03
C GLU A 18 28.24 -1.20 -26.44
N PRO A 19 28.67 -0.42 -25.40
CA PRO A 19 27.81 0.49 -24.65
C PRO A 19 27.17 1.61 -25.45
N GLY A 20 27.67 1.91 -26.64
CA GLY A 20 27.12 2.94 -27.55
C GLY A 20 26.07 2.47 -28.55
N THR A 21 25.66 1.19 -28.47
CA THR A 21 24.70 0.62 -29.42
C THR A 21 23.33 1.24 -29.32
N GLY A 22 22.87 1.93 -30.37
CA GLY A 22 21.53 2.54 -30.41
C GLY A 22 20.42 1.52 -30.61
N TRP A 23 19.17 1.93 -30.31
CA TRP A 23 17.98 1.07 -30.35
C TRP A 23 17.77 0.36 -31.70
N THR A 24 17.99 1.04 -32.83
CA THR A 24 17.81 0.47 -34.17
C THR A 24 18.79 -0.68 -34.44
N ALA A 25 20.07 -0.50 -34.07
CA ALA A 25 21.09 -1.54 -34.20
C ALA A 25 20.80 -2.74 -33.28
N LEU A 26 20.32 -2.50 -32.05
CA LEU A 26 19.87 -3.57 -31.15
C LEU A 26 18.70 -4.36 -31.71
N LEU A 27 17.73 -3.68 -32.35
CA LEU A 27 16.60 -4.32 -33.01
C LEU A 27 17.05 -5.24 -34.15
N GLU A 28 17.94 -4.78 -35.00
CA GLU A 28 18.47 -5.55 -36.14
C GLU A 28 19.27 -6.76 -35.64
N ARG A 29 20.22 -6.56 -34.75
CA ARG A 29 21.07 -7.61 -34.18
C ARG A 29 20.29 -8.66 -33.36
N SER A 30 19.18 -8.26 -32.76
CA SER A 30 18.34 -9.16 -31.94
C SER A 30 17.51 -10.17 -32.74
N ALA A 31 17.50 -10.10 -34.08
CA ALA A 31 16.61 -10.92 -34.94
C ALA A 31 16.73 -12.43 -34.62
N ALA A 32 17.94 -12.96 -34.55
CA ALA A 32 18.18 -14.37 -34.20
C ALA A 32 17.72 -14.71 -32.78
N ALA A 33 18.03 -13.86 -31.82
CA ALA A 33 17.61 -14.06 -30.42
C ALA A 33 16.08 -14.01 -30.26
N ARG A 34 15.40 -13.10 -30.98
CA ARG A 34 13.92 -13.04 -31.02
C ARG A 34 13.32 -14.30 -31.64
N THR A 35 13.88 -14.78 -32.75
CA THR A 35 13.44 -16.03 -33.35
C THR A 35 13.60 -17.21 -32.41
N GLN A 36 14.73 -17.33 -31.73
CA GLN A 36 14.97 -18.39 -30.77
C GLN A 36 13.98 -18.36 -29.59
N VAL A 37 13.68 -17.16 -29.07
CA VAL A 37 12.67 -16.97 -28.00
C VAL A 37 11.27 -17.33 -28.51
N SER A 38 10.92 -16.93 -29.73
CA SER A 38 9.63 -17.26 -30.35
C SER A 38 9.47 -18.76 -30.55
N GLN A 39 10.50 -19.43 -31.05
CA GLN A 39 10.49 -20.88 -31.19
C GLN A 39 10.31 -21.62 -29.86
N TRP A 40 10.92 -21.08 -28.77
CA TRP A 40 10.73 -21.65 -27.45
C TRP A 40 9.27 -21.57 -26.97
N LEU A 41 8.53 -20.51 -27.31
CA LEU A 41 7.12 -20.36 -26.97
C LEU A 41 6.23 -21.45 -27.57
N PHE A 42 6.62 -22.00 -28.70
CA PHE A 42 5.86 -23.03 -29.42
C PHE A 42 6.32 -24.47 -29.16
N ARG A 43 7.29 -24.68 -28.25
CA ARG A 43 7.75 -26.03 -27.90
C ARG A 43 6.70 -26.79 -27.09
N PRO A 44 6.15 -27.94 -27.56
CA PRO A 44 5.04 -28.63 -26.90
C PRO A 44 5.35 -29.08 -25.45
N ARG A 45 6.60 -29.44 -25.18
CA ARG A 45 7.02 -29.95 -23.85
C ARG A 45 7.24 -28.86 -22.79
N ALA A 46 7.09 -27.58 -23.13
CA ALA A 46 7.39 -26.46 -22.24
C ALA A 46 6.12 -25.68 -21.78
N HIS A 47 4.91 -26.21 -22.01
CA HIS A 47 3.65 -25.50 -21.73
C HIS A 47 3.52 -24.91 -20.33
N GLY A 48 3.98 -25.63 -19.30
CA GLY A 48 3.92 -25.12 -17.92
C GLY A 48 4.80 -23.89 -17.71
N ALA A 49 6.05 -23.94 -18.19
CA ALA A 49 6.99 -22.82 -18.10
C ALA A 49 6.54 -21.63 -18.94
N GLN A 50 6.02 -21.89 -20.14
CA GLN A 50 5.48 -20.86 -21.05
C GLN A 50 4.31 -20.12 -20.41
N ARG A 51 3.33 -20.86 -19.85
CA ARG A 51 2.16 -20.29 -19.18
C ARG A 51 2.57 -19.43 -17.96
N THR A 52 3.49 -19.93 -17.14
CA THR A 52 4.01 -19.17 -16.00
C THR A 52 4.67 -17.87 -16.46
N ARG A 53 5.45 -17.91 -17.53
CA ARG A 53 6.13 -16.74 -18.06
C ARG A 53 5.18 -15.73 -18.65
N LEU A 54 4.19 -16.17 -19.44
CA LEU A 54 3.14 -15.29 -19.98
C LEU A 54 2.34 -14.63 -18.86
N ARG A 55 1.95 -15.39 -17.85
CA ARG A 55 1.25 -14.86 -16.67
C ARG A 55 2.09 -13.79 -15.98
N THR A 56 3.36 -14.05 -15.69
CA THR A 56 4.26 -13.08 -15.06
C THR A 56 4.41 -11.81 -15.89
N PHE A 57 4.44 -11.95 -17.21
CA PHE A 57 4.54 -10.80 -18.12
C PHE A 57 3.27 -9.94 -18.08
N ILE A 58 2.11 -10.58 -18.18
CA ILE A 58 0.79 -9.92 -18.10
C ILE A 58 0.60 -9.25 -16.73
N GLU A 59 0.97 -9.95 -15.65
CA GLU A 59 0.91 -9.38 -14.29
C GLU A 59 1.78 -8.13 -14.17
N ARG A 60 3.02 -8.15 -14.65
CA ARG A 60 3.91 -6.97 -14.62
C ARG A 60 3.32 -5.78 -15.38
N ASP A 61 2.78 -6.00 -16.57
CA ASP A 61 2.15 -4.94 -17.35
C ASP A 61 0.90 -4.40 -16.65
N ALA A 62 0.03 -5.27 -16.13
CA ALA A 62 -1.16 -4.88 -15.42
C ALA A 62 -0.85 -4.04 -14.16
N PHE A 63 0.13 -4.47 -13.36
CA PHE A 63 0.54 -3.73 -12.15
C PHE A 63 1.23 -2.41 -12.48
N ALA A 64 2.02 -2.35 -13.57
CA ALA A 64 2.59 -1.11 -14.05
C ALA A 64 1.50 -0.09 -14.43
N ARG A 65 0.43 -0.53 -15.10
CA ARG A 65 -0.73 0.31 -15.43
C ARG A 65 -1.54 0.72 -14.21
N MET A 66 -1.58 -0.10 -13.16
CA MET A 66 -2.30 0.22 -11.91
C MET A 66 -1.54 1.22 -11.05
N THR A 67 -0.22 1.26 -11.10
CA THR A 67 0.63 2.11 -10.24
C THR A 67 0.21 3.59 -10.24
N PRO A 68 -0.03 4.27 -11.39
CA PRO A 68 -0.44 5.67 -11.41
C PRO A 68 -1.77 5.94 -10.67
N TYR A 69 -2.68 4.99 -10.68
CA TYR A 69 -3.95 5.12 -9.96
C TYR A 69 -3.73 5.10 -8.44
N TRP A 70 -2.82 4.27 -7.92
CA TRP A 70 -2.45 4.25 -6.52
C TRP A 70 -1.69 5.52 -6.11
N GLN A 71 -0.80 6.02 -6.96
CA GLN A 71 -0.10 7.30 -6.72
C GLN A 71 -1.08 8.48 -6.57
N ARG A 72 -2.21 8.48 -7.28
CA ARG A 72 -3.29 9.49 -7.11
C ARG A 72 -3.87 9.48 -5.71
N PHE A 73 -3.91 8.35 -5.02
CA PHE A 73 -4.35 8.24 -3.62
C PHE A 73 -3.28 8.68 -2.61
N GLY A 74 -2.10 9.07 -3.06
CA GLY A 74 -1.02 9.53 -2.20
C GLY A 74 0.01 8.47 -1.84
N PHE A 75 -0.07 7.28 -2.42
CA PHE A 75 0.93 6.24 -2.22
C PHE A 75 2.24 6.61 -2.90
N PRO A 76 3.37 6.56 -2.18
CA PRO A 76 4.64 7.09 -2.65
C PRO A 76 5.52 6.08 -3.38
N PHE A 77 5.08 4.85 -3.60
CA PHE A 77 5.89 3.84 -4.26
C PHE A 77 5.95 4.08 -5.79
N GLU A 78 7.11 3.82 -6.37
CA GLU A 78 7.33 3.91 -7.81
C GLU A 78 6.66 2.76 -8.56
N HIS A 79 6.62 1.57 -7.94
CA HIS A 79 6.07 0.36 -8.53
C HIS A 79 5.31 -0.47 -7.49
N LEU A 80 4.14 -0.95 -7.88
CA LEU A 80 3.45 -2.02 -7.14
C LEU A 80 4.21 -3.34 -7.33
N VAL A 81 4.25 -4.17 -6.28
CA VAL A 81 4.73 -5.56 -6.43
C VAL A 81 3.80 -6.29 -7.41
N PRO A 82 4.30 -6.78 -8.55
CA PRO A 82 3.47 -7.39 -9.58
C PRO A 82 3.07 -8.81 -9.18
N SER A 83 2.20 -8.91 -8.20
CA SER A 83 1.70 -10.15 -7.62
C SER A 83 0.31 -9.94 -7.05
N TYR A 84 -0.54 -10.95 -7.12
CA TYR A 84 -1.83 -10.96 -6.42
C TYR A 84 -1.74 -10.74 -4.90
N ALA A 85 -0.57 -11.00 -4.30
CA ALA A 85 -0.30 -10.66 -2.90
C ALA A 85 -0.42 -9.15 -2.61
N THR A 86 -0.31 -8.28 -3.62
CA THR A 86 -0.55 -6.84 -3.48
C THR A 86 -1.98 -6.55 -3.01
N ALA A 87 -2.98 -7.34 -3.42
CA ALA A 87 -4.37 -7.19 -2.97
C ALA A 87 -4.56 -7.46 -1.46
N ILE A 88 -3.63 -8.17 -0.83
CA ILE A 88 -3.63 -8.46 0.60
C ILE A 88 -2.46 -7.78 1.35
N GLY A 89 -1.85 -6.76 0.75
CA GLY A 89 -0.81 -5.96 1.37
C GLY A 89 0.63 -6.38 1.04
N GLY A 90 0.85 -7.09 -0.07
CA GLY A 90 2.20 -7.46 -0.52
C GLY A 90 3.06 -6.28 -0.96
N SER A 91 2.46 -5.15 -1.29
CA SER A 91 3.16 -3.87 -1.47
C SER A 91 3.13 -3.11 -0.15
N SER A 92 4.32 -2.85 0.41
CA SER A 92 4.45 -2.12 1.67
C SER A 92 4.25 -0.63 1.47
N ASP A 93 3.67 0.05 2.47
CA ASP A 93 3.50 1.49 2.44
C ASP A 93 3.67 2.15 3.82
N ARG A 94 3.74 3.48 3.79
CA ARG A 94 3.82 4.31 4.99
C ARG A 94 2.46 4.41 5.66
N PRO A 95 2.39 4.39 7.00
CA PRO A 95 1.13 4.61 7.72
C PRO A 95 0.40 5.90 7.30
N ALA A 96 1.15 6.97 6.98
CA ALA A 96 0.58 8.23 6.51
C ALA A 96 -0.23 8.08 5.20
N ALA A 97 0.25 7.29 4.23
CA ALA A 97 -0.49 7.06 2.98
C ALA A 97 -1.79 6.26 3.21
N LEU A 98 -1.78 5.33 4.16
CA LEU A 98 -3.00 4.62 4.56
C LEU A 98 -3.99 5.56 5.28
N ALA A 99 -3.51 6.50 6.09
CA ALA A 99 -4.35 7.53 6.69
C ALA A 99 -4.97 8.44 5.63
N ASP A 100 -4.18 8.90 4.65
CA ASP A 100 -4.67 9.68 3.50
C ASP A 100 -5.78 8.92 2.75
N LEU A 101 -5.60 7.63 2.49
CA LEU A 101 -6.62 6.80 1.85
C LEU A 101 -7.91 6.74 2.66
N MET A 102 -7.83 6.59 3.98
CA MET A 102 -9.01 6.66 4.86
C MET A 102 -9.69 8.02 4.76
N GLY A 103 -8.92 9.12 4.76
CA GLY A 103 -9.43 10.48 4.55
C GLY A 103 -10.15 10.65 3.22
N ILE A 104 -9.60 10.11 2.13
CA ILE A 104 -10.24 10.12 0.80
C ILE A 104 -11.58 9.39 0.83
N ILE A 105 -11.63 8.20 1.46
CA ILE A 105 -12.86 7.40 1.56
C ILE A 105 -13.93 8.13 2.36
N VAL A 106 -13.56 8.74 3.49
CA VAL A 106 -14.48 9.47 4.37
C VAL A 106 -14.98 10.76 3.70
N ASN A 107 -14.15 11.40 2.87
CA ASN A 107 -14.44 12.65 2.17
C ASN A 107 -14.99 12.41 0.74
N ASP A 108 -15.84 11.41 0.56
CA ASP A 108 -16.51 11.07 -0.71
C ASP A 108 -15.54 11.00 -1.91
N GLY A 109 -14.33 10.52 -1.68
CA GLY A 109 -13.32 10.31 -2.70
C GLY A 109 -12.46 11.52 -3.02
N VAL A 110 -12.63 12.65 -2.32
CA VAL A 110 -11.81 13.85 -2.48
C VAL A 110 -10.57 13.75 -1.62
N ARG A 111 -9.39 13.83 -2.25
CA ARG A 111 -8.10 13.93 -1.57
C ARG A 111 -7.82 15.37 -1.20
N GLN A 112 -7.71 15.64 0.09
CA GLN A 112 -7.27 16.93 0.62
C GLN A 112 -5.77 16.91 0.90
N PRO A 113 -5.01 17.98 0.64
CA PRO A 113 -3.64 18.09 1.09
C PRO A 113 -3.55 18.00 2.61
N MET A 114 -2.59 17.23 3.14
CA MET A 114 -2.36 17.13 4.58
C MET A 114 -1.81 18.46 5.11
N LEU A 115 -2.57 19.14 5.95
CA LEU A 115 -2.14 20.35 6.67
C LEU A 115 -1.51 19.95 7.99
N ARG A 116 -0.18 20.16 8.12
CA ARG A 116 0.56 19.92 9.37
C ARG A 116 0.58 21.14 10.29
N LEU A 117 0.39 22.31 9.72
CA LEU A 117 0.37 23.58 10.42
C LEU A 117 -0.93 24.30 10.04
N THR A 118 -1.70 24.66 11.05
CA THR A 118 -2.96 25.40 10.86
C THR A 118 -2.78 26.91 10.98
N ARG A 119 -1.75 27.34 11.73
CA ARG A 119 -1.41 28.75 11.95
C ARG A 119 0.05 28.85 12.41
N LEU A 120 0.76 29.82 11.89
CA LEU A 120 2.04 30.28 12.43
C LEU A 120 1.85 31.72 12.92
N HIS A 121 2.35 32.00 14.11
CA HIS A 121 2.25 33.32 14.74
C HIS A 121 3.61 33.69 15.34
N TRP A 122 4.16 34.80 14.90
CA TRP A 122 5.44 35.34 15.38
C TRP A 122 5.25 36.74 15.95
N GLY A 123 6.10 37.09 16.89
CA GLY A 123 6.25 38.43 17.41
C GLY A 123 4.96 38.98 18.03
N GLU A 124 4.18 38.16 18.70
CA GLU A 124 2.93 38.56 19.35
C GLU A 124 3.17 39.78 20.26
N GLY A 125 2.36 40.85 20.10
CA GLY A 125 2.46 42.09 20.84
C GLY A 125 3.66 42.97 20.46
N THR A 126 4.35 42.70 19.34
CA THR A 126 5.43 43.56 18.82
C THR A 126 5.08 44.16 17.47
N PRO A 127 5.82 45.23 17.00
CA PRO A 127 5.62 45.77 15.65
C PRO A 127 5.88 44.79 14.50
N TYR A 128 6.46 43.65 14.78
CA TYR A 128 6.79 42.58 13.81
C TYR A 128 5.81 41.42 13.88
N GLU A 129 4.67 41.59 14.53
CA GLU A 129 3.68 40.52 14.64
C GLU A 129 3.22 40.08 13.26
N THR A 130 3.37 38.78 13.02
CA THR A 130 3.05 38.15 11.74
C THR A 130 2.24 36.86 11.98
N VAL A 131 1.07 36.83 11.34
CA VAL A 131 0.22 35.61 11.35
C VAL A 131 0.13 35.08 9.93
N MET A 132 0.53 33.80 9.76
CA MET A 132 0.36 33.06 8.52
C MET A 132 -0.60 31.90 8.72
N THR A 133 -1.62 31.83 7.87
CA THR A 133 -2.56 30.70 7.76
C THR A 133 -2.43 30.09 6.37
N PRO A 134 -2.22 28.79 6.26
CA PRO A 134 -2.17 28.16 4.95
C PRO A 134 -3.52 28.29 4.24
N LYS A 135 -3.48 28.58 2.94
CA LYS A 135 -4.69 28.53 2.12
C LYS A 135 -5.20 27.09 2.07
N ARG A 136 -6.49 26.91 2.33
CA ARG A 136 -7.16 25.63 2.09
C ARG A 136 -7.32 25.44 0.58
N ASP A 137 -6.87 24.32 0.08
CA ASP A 137 -7.16 23.86 -1.27
C ASP A 137 -8.51 23.13 -1.27
N ASN A 138 -9.22 23.18 -2.40
CA ASN A 138 -10.50 22.44 -2.58
C ASN A 138 -10.29 20.92 -2.70
N GLY A 139 -9.04 20.46 -2.77
CA GLY A 139 -8.69 19.07 -2.97
C GLY A 139 -8.89 18.60 -4.42
N THR A 140 -8.61 17.33 -4.63
CA THR A 140 -8.71 16.68 -5.95
C THR A 140 -9.56 15.42 -5.84
N GLN A 141 -10.52 15.24 -6.75
CA GLN A 141 -11.30 14.01 -6.83
C GLN A 141 -10.39 12.85 -7.25
N ALA A 142 -9.99 12.02 -6.30
CA ALA A 142 -9.11 10.87 -6.51
C ALA A 142 -9.89 9.58 -6.75
N MET A 143 -11.11 9.47 -6.21
CA MET A 143 -12.00 8.31 -6.29
C MET A 143 -13.43 8.79 -6.56
N ARG A 144 -14.20 8.01 -7.30
CA ARG A 144 -15.64 8.33 -7.52
C ARG A 144 -16.40 8.25 -6.19
N PRO A 145 -17.35 9.18 -5.91
CA PRO A 145 -18.08 9.19 -4.64
C PRO A 145 -18.82 7.88 -4.33
N GLU A 146 -19.38 7.24 -5.33
CA GLU A 146 -20.10 5.97 -5.17
C GLU A 146 -19.17 4.84 -4.72
N VAL A 147 -17.92 4.84 -5.20
CA VAL A 147 -16.89 3.87 -4.80
C VAL A 147 -16.46 4.15 -3.36
N ALA A 148 -16.25 5.42 -3.00
CA ALA A 148 -15.90 5.81 -1.63
C ALA A 148 -16.97 5.37 -0.63
N ARG A 149 -18.27 5.61 -0.93
CA ARG A 149 -19.39 5.18 -0.07
C ARG A 149 -19.50 3.66 0.04
N ALA A 150 -19.33 2.93 -1.06
CA ALA A 150 -19.32 1.47 -1.03
C ALA A 150 -18.17 0.92 -0.16
N LEU A 151 -16.96 1.48 -0.30
CA LEU A 151 -15.81 1.13 0.54
C LEU A 151 -16.06 1.46 2.01
N ARG A 152 -16.63 2.63 2.31
CA ARG A 152 -16.98 3.03 3.67
C ARG A 152 -17.95 2.03 4.33
N GLY A 153 -18.98 1.59 3.61
CA GLY A 153 -19.90 0.54 4.09
C GLY A 153 -19.20 -0.80 4.35
N ALA A 154 -18.35 -1.23 3.40
CA ALA A 154 -17.57 -2.45 3.57
C ALA A 154 -16.59 -2.38 4.76
N LEU A 155 -15.97 -1.22 4.99
CA LEU A 155 -15.08 -0.99 6.13
C LEU A 155 -15.83 -0.94 7.47
N ALA A 156 -17.06 -0.42 7.50
CA ALA A 156 -17.92 -0.45 8.70
C ALA A 156 -18.24 -1.89 9.10
N SER A 157 -18.55 -2.77 8.16
CA SER A 157 -18.82 -4.19 8.43
C SER A 157 -17.66 -4.92 9.11
N VAL A 158 -16.42 -4.45 8.94
CA VAL A 158 -15.25 -5.02 9.63
C VAL A 158 -15.30 -4.77 11.15
N VAL A 159 -15.92 -3.66 11.57
CA VAL A 159 -16.13 -3.33 12.97
C VAL A 159 -17.43 -3.95 13.49
N GLU A 160 -18.47 -4.02 12.68
CA GLU A 160 -19.75 -4.60 13.09
C GLU A 160 -19.66 -6.11 13.33
N ALA A 161 -19.09 -6.86 12.40
CA ALA A 161 -19.09 -8.32 12.40
C ALA A 161 -17.73 -8.96 12.09
N GLY A 162 -16.70 -8.15 11.79
CA GLY A 162 -15.40 -8.64 11.31
C GLY A 162 -14.29 -8.65 12.36
N THR A 163 -13.05 -8.54 11.87
CA THR A 163 -11.81 -8.65 12.67
C THR A 163 -11.60 -7.52 13.67
N ALA A 164 -12.31 -6.38 13.53
CA ALA A 164 -12.26 -5.25 14.44
C ALA A 164 -13.51 -5.12 15.33
N ARG A 165 -14.30 -6.18 15.50
CA ARG A 165 -15.55 -6.20 16.30
C ARG A 165 -15.39 -5.67 17.71
N ARG A 166 -14.19 -5.71 18.27
CA ARG A 166 -13.89 -5.14 19.62
C ARG A 166 -14.15 -3.64 19.72
N LEU A 167 -14.21 -2.91 18.58
CA LEU A 167 -14.50 -1.48 18.55
C LEU A 167 -16.00 -1.16 18.46
N SER A 168 -16.84 -2.15 18.24
CA SER A 168 -18.30 -1.93 18.15
C SER A 168 -18.80 -1.20 19.39
N GLY A 169 -19.44 -0.05 19.19
CA GLY A 169 -19.98 0.81 20.26
C GLY A 169 -18.93 1.51 21.14
N ALA A 170 -17.64 1.45 20.81
CA ALA A 170 -16.58 2.09 21.57
C ALA A 170 -16.57 3.62 21.42
N PHE A 171 -16.97 4.11 20.25
CA PHE A 171 -17.05 5.55 19.93
C PHE A 171 -18.49 6.03 20.03
N LYS A 172 -18.67 7.17 20.68
CA LYS A 172 -19.98 7.77 20.96
C LYS A 172 -19.94 9.26 20.66
N ASP A 173 -21.07 9.82 20.21
CA ASP A 173 -21.26 11.25 20.06
C ASP A 173 -21.54 11.91 21.42
N ASP A 174 -21.76 13.23 21.42
CA ASP A 174 -22.13 14.06 22.58
C ASP A 174 -23.45 13.64 23.26
N HIS A 175 -24.30 12.92 22.55
CA HIS A 175 -25.54 12.35 23.07
C HIS A 175 -25.41 10.89 23.55
N GLY A 176 -24.19 10.34 23.55
CA GLY A 176 -23.91 8.95 23.94
C GLY A 176 -24.32 7.90 22.92
N ARG A 177 -24.72 8.30 21.69
CA ARG A 177 -25.10 7.38 20.62
C ARG A 177 -23.88 6.82 19.93
N PRO A 178 -23.88 5.53 19.54
CA PRO A 178 -22.75 4.95 18.82
C PRO A 178 -22.48 5.69 17.50
N VAL A 179 -21.21 6.02 17.26
CA VAL A 179 -20.73 6.61 16.02
C VAL A 179 -20.27 5.51 15.07
N VAL A 180 -20.67 5.58 13.79
CA VAL A 180 -20.22 4.62 12.79
C VAL A 180 -18.71 4.60 12.71
N THR A 181 -18.14 3.44 12.94
CA THR A 181 -16.70 3.22 12.93
C THR A 181 -16.38 2.11 11.94
N GLY A 182 -15.35 2.28 11.16
CA GLY A 182 -14.92 1.28 10.19
C GLY A 182 -13.41 1.27 10.02
N GLY A 183 -12.91 0.26 9.33
CA GLY A 183 -11.48 0.17 9.05
C GLY A 183 -11.04 -1.17 8.48
N LYS A 184 -9.74 -1.28 8.20
CA LYS A 184 -9.11 -2.49 7.69
C LYS A 184 -7.93 -2.90 8.55
N THR A 185 -7.96 -4.16 8.98
CA THR A 185 -6.86 -4.79 9.73
C THR A 185 -5.82 -5.37 8.77
N GLY A 186 -4.55 -5.29 9.14
CA GLY A 186 -3.44 -5.91 8.44
C GLY A 186 -2.42 -6.47 9.42
N SER A 187 -1.97 -7.70 9.20
CA SER A 187 -0.87 -8.33 9.94
C SER A 187 0.19 -8.76 8.96
N GLY A 188 1.44 -8.37 9.20
CA GLY A 188 2.59 -8.69 8.39
C GLY A 188 3.63 -9.47 9.19
N ASP A 189 3.94 -10.70 8.77
CA ASP A 189 5.11 -11.46 9.17
C ASP A 189 6.03 -11.53 7.95
N ASN A 190 6.82 -10.48 7.77
CA ASN A 190 7.71 -10.34 6.62
C ASN A 190 8.94 -11.24 6.82
N ARG A 191 9.15 -12.15 5.88
CA ARG A 191 10.21 -13.15 5.94
C ARG A 191 11.03 -13.17 4.65
N PHE A 192 12.32 -13.22 4.79
CA PHE A 192 13.21 -13.53 3.68
C PHE A 192 13.27 -15.04 3.52
N LYS A 193 12.86 -15.54 2.36
CA LYS A 193 12.83 -16.98 2.05
C LYS A 193 13.77 -17.28 0.90
N THR A 194 14.57 -18.33 1.04
CA THR A 194 15.38 -18.87 -0.04
C THR A 194 14.85 -20.21 -0.50
N PHE A 195 15.02 -20.49 -1.77
CA PHE A 195 14.51 -21.70 -2.40
C PHE A 195 15.61 -22.40 -3.18
N SER A 196 15.61 -23.73 -3.17
CA SER A 196 16.46 -24.56 -4.02
C SER A 196 16.04 -24.45 -5.50
N ARG A 197 16.87 -24.98 -6.40
CA ARG A 197 16.53 -25.10 -7.84
C ARG A 197 15.22 -25.85 -8.08
N GLY A 198 14.89 -26.81 -7.21
CA GLY A 198 13.65 -27.60 -7.29
C GLY A 198 12.42 -26.91 -6.67
N GLY A 199 12.54 -25.66 -6.19
CA GLY A 199 11.44 -24.92 -5.58
C GLY A 199 11.18 -25.23 -4.10
N ALA A 200 11.94 -26.11 -3.47
CA ALA A 200 11.84 -26.36 -2.03
C ALA A 200 12.45 -25.21 -1.22
N MET A 201 11.76 -24.75 -0.17
CA MET A 201 12.25 -23.70 0.71
C MET A 201 13.46 -24.22 1.51
N THR A 202 14.61 -23.55 1.35
CA THR A 202 15.86 -23.89 2.01
C THR A 202 16.10 -23.11 3.29
N SER A 203 15.62 -21.85 3.37
CA SER A 203 15.65 -21.06 4.60
C SER A 203 14.50 -20.07 4.68
N SER A 204 14.18 -19.67 5.91
CA SER A 204 13.18 -18.64 6.18
C SER A 204 13.61 -17.83 7.40
N ARG A 205 13.92 -16.55 7.20
CA ARG A 205 14.37 -15.62 8.26
C ARG A 205 13.38 -14.48 8.39
N VAL A 206 12.97 -14.17 9.61
CA VAL A 206 12.11 -13.02 9.91
C VAL A 206 12.87 -11.73 9.59
N VAL A 207 12.20 -10.79 8.91
CA VAL A 207 12.72 -9.46 8.58
C VAL A 207 12.11 -8.40 9.47
N ASN A 208 10.81 -8.46 9.67
CA ASN A 208 10.07 -7.59 10.59
C ASN A 208 8.67 -8.17 10.82
N ARG A 209 8.00 -7.65 11.85
CA ARG A 209 6.58 -7.92 12.12
C ARG A 209 5.82 -6.62 12.23
N THR A 210 4.65 -6.58 11.59
CA THR A 210 3.75 -5.42 11.60
C THR A 210 2.35 -5.84 11.97
N ALA A 211 1.65 -4.95 12.66
CA ALA A 211 0.21 -5.03 12.87
C ALA A 211 -0.39 -3.65 12.66
N THR A 212 -1.28 -3.51 11.70
CA THR A 212 -1.84 -2.22 11.29
C THR A 212 -3.35 -2.26 11.34
N PHE A 213 -3.95 -1.18 11.78
CA PHE A 213 -5.36 -0.89 11.65
C PHE A 213 -5.54 0.52 11.11
N ALA A 214 -5.99 0.60 9.87
CA ALA A 214 -6.41 1.86 9.24
C ALA A 214 -7.91 2.03 9.49
N PHE A 215 -8.36 3.16 10.04
CA PHE A 215 -9.70 3.34 10.55
C PHE A 215 -10.28 4.71 10.28
N PHE A 216 -11.59 4.80 10.37
CA PHE A 216 -12.34 6.05 10.50
C PHE A 216 -13.37 5.97 11.63
N VAL A 217 -13.72 7.13 12.17
CA VAL A 217 -14.77 7.30 13.19
C VAL A 217 -15.66 8.47 12.73
N GLY A 218 -16.94 8.19 12.49
CA GLY A 218 -17.87 9.16 11.93
C GLY A 218 -17.46 9.65 10.55
N ASP A 219 -17.71 10.92 10.31
CA ASP A 219 -17.48 11.59 9.01
C ASP A 219 -16.21 12.46 9.01
N ARG A 220 -15.52 12.59 10.15
CA ARG A 220 -14.47 13.59 10.34
C ARG A 220 -13.14 13.01 10.77
N TYR A 221 -13.13 11.89 11.47
CA TYR A 221 -11.93 11.36 12.09
C TYR A 221 -11.47 10.09 11.39
N PHE A 222 -10.20 10.04 11.10
CA PHE A 222 -9.57 8.88 10.49
C PHE A 222 -8.10 8.81 10.91
N GLY A 223 -7.52 7.63 10.78
CA GLY A 223 -6.12 7.43 11.13
C GLY A 223 -5.63 6.02 10.91
N VAL A 224 -4.42 5.81 11.37
CA VAL A 224 -3.74 4.50 11.31
C VAL A 224 -3.00 4.26 12.61
N LEU A 225 -3.18 3.08 13.18
CA LEU A 225 -2.35 2.55 14.26
C LEU A 225 -1.50 1.41 13.74
N THR A 226 -0.19 1.52 13.92
CA THR A 226 0.76 0.50 13.49
C THR A 226 1.68 0.12 14.65
N ALA A 227 1.72 -1.18 14.99
CA ALA A 227 2.78 -1.77 15.79
C ALA A 227 3.83 -2.36 14.85
N PHE A 228 5.10 -2.09 15.12
CA PHE A 228 6.21 -2.50 14.26
C PHE A 228 7.41 -2.95 15.10
N VAL A 229 7.93 -4.14 14.79
CA VAL A 229 9.17 -4.66 15.36
C VAL A 229 10.13 -4.97 14.21
N PRO A 230 11.27 -4.27 14.09
CA PRO A 230 12.26 -4.50 13.05
C PRO A 230 13.18 -5.68 13.38
N GLY A 231 13.81 -6.23 12.34
CA GLY A 231 14.91 -7.17 12.45
C GLY A 231 14.52 -8.54 13.02
N GLN A 232 15.52 -9.26 13.44
CA GLN A 232 15.35 -10.64 13.95
C GLN A 232 14.61 -10.71 15.29
N GLU A 233 14.63 -9.65 16.06
CA GLU A 233 13.85 -9.53 17.30
C GLU A 233 12.36 -9.76 17.07
N ALA A 234 11.86 -9.47 15.87
CA ALA A 234 10.47 -9.72 15.48
C ALA A 234 10.04 -11.19 15.64
N ALA A 235 11.00 -12.13 15.63
CA ALA A 235 10.71 -13.55 15.85
C ALA A 235 10.21 -13.87 17.28
N ARG A 236 10.48 -12.97 18.25
CA ARG A 236 10.06 -13.13 19.65
C ARG A 236 8.62 -12.66 19.91
N TYR A 237 7.98 -12.06 18.92
CA TYR A 237 6.65 -11.47 19.06
C TYR A 237 5.62 -12.20 18.20
N GLU A 238 4.44 -12.41 18.75
CA GLU A 238 3.33 -13.11 18.06
C GLU A 238 2.06 -12.26 17.96
N PHE A 239 2.20 -10.92 18.01
CA PHE A 239 1.05 -10.05 17.89
C PHE A 239 0.48 -10.04 16.45
N THR A 240 -0.81 -9.79 16.36
CA THR A 240 -1.56 -9.59 15.13
C THR A 240 -2.20 -8.20 15.11
N SER A 241 -2.92 -7.86 14.06
CA SER A 241 -3.70 -6.62 13.97
C SER A 241 -4.72 -6.43 15.12
N ALA A 242 -5.05 -7.49 15.86
CA ALA A 242 -5.83 -7.39 17.09
C ALA A 242 -5.19 -6.45 18.13
N LEU A 243 -3.85 -6.34 18.14
CA LEU A 243 -3.14 -5.39 19.01
C LEU A 243 -3.53 -3.94 18.67
N SER A 244 -3.40 -3.54 17.41
CA SER A 244 -3.72 -2.17 16.96
C SER A 244 -5.20 -1.83 17.21
N VAL A 245 -6.11 -2.79 17.00
CA VAL A 245 -7.54 -2.63 17.31
C VAL A 245 -7.76 -2.45 18.82
N SER A 246 -7.07 -3.24 19.65
CA SER A 246 -7.20 -3.13 21.13
C SER A 246 -6.64 -1.82 21.65
N VAL A 247 -5.51 -1.34 21.09
CA VAL A 247 -4.94 -0.03 21.46
C VAL A 247 -5.93 1.09 21.13
N LEU A 248 -6.55 1.07 19.93
CA LEU A 248 -7.56 2.07 19.58
C LEU A 248 -8.76 2.02 20.53
N ARG A 249 -9.20 0.83 20.96
CA ARG A 249 -10.27 0.70 21.95
C ARG A 249 -9.90 1.31 23.30
N LEU A 250 -8.67 1.14 23.75
CA LEU A 250 -8.18 1.74 24.99
C LEU A 250 -8.11 3.27 24.92
N LEU A 251 -7.84 3.81 23.72
CA LEU A 251 -7.82 5.25 23.46
C LEU A 251 -9.23 5.85 23.30
N ALA A 252 -10.26 5.03 23.06
CA ALA A 252 -11.61 5.52 22.76
C ALA A 252 -12.17 6.49 23.81
N PRO A 253 -12.01 6.33 25.15
CA PRO A 253 -12.52 7.30 26.12
C PRO A 253 -11.93 8.70 25.90
N ALA A 254 -10.61 8.83 25.74
CA ALA A 254 -9.95 10.10 25.50
C ALA A 254 -10.27 10.71 24.11
N LEU A 255 -10.53 9.86 23.13
CA LEU A 255 -10.93 10.31 21.81
C LEU A 255 -12.40 10.76 21.77
N ASN A 256 -13.29 10.15 22.54
CA ASN A 256 -14.69 10.56 22.65
C ASN A 256 -14.85 12.00 23.16
N GLU A 257 -14.00 12.44 24.08
CA GLU A 257 -13.99 13.84 24.55
C GLU A 257 -13.74 14.83 23.41
N ARG A 258 -12.96 14.43 22.39
CA ARG A 258 -12.68 15.25 21.19
C ARG A 258 -13.70 15.07 20.07
N LEU A 259 -14.50 14.01 20.12
CA LEU A 259 -15.61 13.78 19.18
C LEU A 259 -16.83 14.61 19.56
N ALA A 260 -16.98 14.95 20.84
CA ALA A 260 -18.08 15.72 21.41
C ALA A 260 -17.91 17.26 21.24
N GLY A 261 -16.78 17.75 20.75
CA GLY A 261 -16.51 19.16 20.45
C GLY A 261 -16.26 19.38 18.96
#